data_73da66e7b056e691c33b69060ebd6b2d
#
_entry.id   73da66e7b056e691c33b69060ebd6b2d
#
_cell.length_a   1.000
_cell.length_b   1.000
_cell.length_c   1.000
_cell.angle_alpha   90.00
_cell.angle_beta   90.00
_cell.angle_gamma   90.00
#
_symmetry.space_group_name_H-M   'P 1'
#
loop_
_entity.id
_entity.type
_entity.pdbx_description
1 polymer ?
#
loop_
_entity_poly.entity_id
_entity_poly.type
_entity_poly.pdbx_seq_one_letter_code
_entity_poly.pdbx_strand_id
1 'polypeptide(L)'
;MKALKWSRKYVEISDEDIEVIMAARKAMLYMNGEPWAKKGGEVFDVGMGFFDGAEVCELTGLYILEELEDLDIDVGIYRDDGLAVCDLNPQGVERIKKKISAIFRKHALEITIEANKKRVEFLDIYMDLEQEEFGPFLKPNDTPIYVDAGSNHPHKVIENIPKGINRRLSTISATKQIFDNAAPVYQAALERSGHKFKLSFEENVCRSDTTNKQTNKRKRSIIWFNPPYSRAVRTNVGKEFLKIMDKHFPPGNPLNQIFNRSKVKMSYRCTPNLSRKISAHNTKILRQNPDGEQGTDTPPKECNCRKKEECPVDNKCLQQGVIYQATVKRGDNKTDNYIGLTATSFKDRWRNHKSSFKTRNPKNSTKLSKYIWELQDQNIQYEIGWKIVSRAKPFNPVTKTCNLCTREKFFIIFKPEMATINERNEIAGPCLHKKTKLLRKS
;
A
#
# COMPACT_ATOMS: atom_id res chain seq x y z
N MET A 1 6.55 -9.66 13.75
CA MET A 1 7.22 -10.96 13.99
C MET A 1 6.44 -11.86 14.94
N LYS A 2 6.20 -11.47 16.21
CA LYS A 2 5.46 -12.30 17.17
C LYS A 2 4.07 -12.70 16.66
N ALA A 3 3.26 -11.75 16.21
CA ALA A 3 1.93 -12.01 15.67
C ALA A 3 1.93 -12.95 14.42
N LEU A 4 2.92 -12.82 13.53
CA LEU A 4 3.08 -13.73 12.40
C LEU A 4 3.44 -15.16 12.83
N LYS A 5 4.28 -15.31 13.85
CA LYS A 5 4.57 -16.64 14.43
C LYS A 5 3.36 -17.23 15.16
N TRP A 6 2.61 -16.39 15.85
CA TRP A 6 1.37 -16.78 16.52
C TRP A 6 0.29 -17.27 15.54
N SER A 7 0.16 -16.63 14.36
CA SER A 7 -0.84 -17.01 13.36
C SER A 7 -0.66 -18.44 12.82
N ARG A 8 0.51 -19.07 13.05
CA ARG A 8 0.74 -20.49 12.71
C ARG A 8 -0.19 -21.46 13.45
N LYS A 9 -0.84 -21.02 14.54
CA LYS A 9 -1.89 -21.79 15.20
C LYS A 9 -3.12 -21.99 14.31
N TYR A 10 -3.34 -21.11 13.33
CA TYR A 10 -4.58 -21.03 12.54
C TYR A 10 -4.36 -21.20 11.04
N VAL A 11 -3.18 -20.86 10.53
CA VAL A 11 -2.85 -20.93 9.11
C VAL A 11 -1.44 -21.47 8.89
N GLU A 12 -1.25 -22.19 7.79
CA GLU A 12 0.09 -22.61 7.36
C GLU A 12 0.84 -21.41 6.80
N ILE A 13 1.94 -21.03 7.44
CA ILE A 13 2.84 -19.99 7.00
C ILE A 13 4.29 -20.43 7.25
N SER A 14 5.11 -20.41 6.22
CA SER A 14 6.51 -20.83 6.29
C SER A 14 7.40 -19.77 6.92
N ASP A 15 8.61 -20.12 7.30
CA ASP A 15 9.61 -19.13 7.75
C ASP A 15 10.01 -18.20 6.61
N GLU A 16 10.07 -18.70 5.39
CA GLU A 16 10.36 -17.92 4.18
C GLU A 16 9.28 -16.86 3.93
N ASP A 17 8.00 -17.22 4.09
CA ASP A 17 6.89 -16.25 3.97
C ASP A 17 7.03 -15.15 5.02
N ILE A 18 7.35 -15.50 6.26
CA ILE A 18 7.58 -14.52 7.33
C ILE A 18 8.76 -13.60 6.99
N GLU A 19 9.86 -14.15 6.47
CA GLU A 19 11.01 -13.35 6.06
C GLU A 19 10.67 -12.38 4.92
N VAL A 20 9.90 -12.82 3.93
CA VAL A 20 9.41 -11.97 2.82
C VAL A 20 8.52 -10.85 3.35
N ILE A 21 7.56 -11.15 4.22
CA ILE A 21 6.69 -10.15 4.84
C ILE A 21 7.53 -9.14 5.64
N MET A 22 8.47 -9.61 6.45
CA MET A 22 9.33 -8.74 7.25
C MET A 22 10.29 -7.91 6.41
N ALA A 23 10.79 -8.45 5.29
CA ALA A 23 11.62 -7.70 4.34
C ALA A 23 10.80 -6.59 3.65
N ALA A 24 9.56 -6.87 3.26
CA ALA A 24 8.65 -5.89 2.67
C ALA A 24 8.32 -4.72 3.62
N ARG A 25 8.44 -4.94 4.93
CA ARG A 25 8.18 -3.94 5.97
C ARG A 25 9.39 -3.05 6.30
N LYS A 26 10.55 -3.31 5.74
CA LYS A 26 11.71 -2.41 5.87
C LYS A 26 11.45 -1.12 5.09
N ALA A 27 10.66 -0.24 5.68
CA ALA A 27 10.29 1.04 5.10
C ALA A 27 11.26 2.13 5.52
N MET A 28 11.38 3.14 4.68
CA MET A 28 12.12 4.36 4.97
C MET A 28 11.13 5.53 4.92
N LEU A 29 11.10 6.33 5.97
CA LEU A 29 10.32 7.55 6.00
C LEU A 29 11.08 8.68 5.30
N TYR A 30 10.33 9.57 4.68
CA TYR A 30 10.87 10.73 4.01
C TYR A 30 10.21 11.99 4.56
N MET A 31 11.01 12.92 5.07
CA MET A 31 10.52 14.21 5.54
C MET A 31 11.48 15.33 5.11
N ASN A 32 10.93 16.37 4.51
CA ASN A 32 11.70 17.53 4.02
C ASN A 32 12.85 17.18 3.05
N GLY A 33 12.68 16.12 2.25
CA GLY A 33 13.69 15.68 1.30
C GLY A 33 14.77 14.77 1.89
N GLU A 34 14.69 14.46 3.19
CA GLU A 34 15.66 13.58 3.87
C GLU A 34 15.05 12.24 4.26
N PRO A 35 15.83 11.15 4.11
CA PRO A 35 15.41 9.83 4.55
C PRO A 35 15.60 9.66 6.06
N TRP A 36 14.57 9.14 6.71
CA TRP A 36 14.58 8.82 8.14
C TRP A 36 14.48 7.33 8.33
N ALA A 37 15.36 6.78 9.16
CA ALA A 37 15.35 5.37 9.56
C ALA A 37 15.30 5.28 11.08
N LYS A 38 14.70 4.22 11.61
CA LYS A 38 14.69 3.95 13.04
C LYS A 38 16.12 3.68 13.52
N LYS A 39 16.49 4.20 14.68
CA LYS A 39 17.82 3.99 15.26
C LYS A 39 18.04 2.48 15.49
N GLY A 40 19.20 1.97 15.10
CA GLY A 40 19.51 0.54 15.25
C GLY A 40 19.06 -0.35 14.07
N GLY A 41 18.53 0.22 12.98
CA GLY A 41 18.09 -0.57 11.81
C GLY A 41 16.77 -1.30 12.01
N GLU A 42 16.01 -0.97 13.05
CA GLU A 42 14.69 -1.52 13.28
C GLU A 42 13.69 -1.09 12.20
N VAL A 43 12.64 -1.88 12.00
CA VAL A 43 11.54 -1.54 11.10
C VAL A 43 10.64 -0.50 11.74
N PHE A 44 10.10 0.40 10.93
CA PHE A 44 9.04 1.30 11.36
C PHE A 44 7.74 0.54 11.58
N ASP A 45 6.86 1.13 12.39
CA ASP A 45 5.50 0.68 12.56
C ASP A 45 4.73 0.70 11.23
N VAL A 46 3.47 0.29 11.23
CA VAL A 46 2.65 0.24 10.02
C VAL A 46 2.37 1.65 9.52
N GLY A 47 2.99 2.04 8.41
CA GLY A 47 2.71 3.32 7.78
C GLY A 47 1.36 3.34 7.08
N MET A 48 0.62 4.45 7.18
CA MET A 48 -0.60 4.66 6.42
C MET A 48 -0.31 4.56 4.91
N GLY A 49 -1.09 3.74 4.20
CA GLY A 49 -0.93 3.51 2.77
C GLY A 49 0.04 2.40 2.39
N PHE A 50 0.57 1.65 3.33
CA PHE A 50 1.25 0.40 3.02
C PHE A 50 0.27 -0.61 2.43
N PHE A 51 0.74 -1.38 1.46
CA PHE A 51 -0.10 -2.33 0.72
C PHE A 51 -0.73 -3.39 1.63
N ASP A 52 0.00 -3.84 2.64
CA ASP A 52 -0.37 -4.84 3.64
C ASP A 52 -0.69 -4.23 5.02
N GLY A 53 -0.88 -2.90 5.06
CA GLY A 53 -1.00 -2.18 6.34
C GLY A 53 -2.22 -2.59 7.15
N ALA A 54 -3.37 -2.75 6.51
CA ALA A 54 -4.61 -3.13 7.17
C ALA A 54 -4.52 -4.55 7.76
N GLU A 55 -4.06 -5.51 6.97
CA GLU A 55 -3.95 -6.92 7.33
C GLU A 55 -2.97 -7.13 8.50
N VAL A 56 -1.87 -6.38 8.51
CA VAL A 56 -0.89 -6.45 9.60
C VAL A 56 -1.42 -5.83 10.89
N CYS A 57 -2.17 -4.73 10.80
CA CYS A 57 -2.83 -4.14 11.97
C CYS A 57 -3.88 -5.09 12.55
N GLU A 58 -4.74 -5.68 11.69
CA GLU A 58 -5.75 -6.65 12.13
C GLU A 58 -5.12 -7.89 12.77
N LEU A 59 -4.07 -8.45 12.16
CA LEU A 59 -3.34 -9.58 12.73
C LEU A 59 -2.71 -9.25 14.08
N THR A 60 -2.18 -8.05 14.23
CA THR A 60 -1.60 -7.60 15.52
C THR A 60 -2.70 -7.39 16.55
N GLY A 61 -3.84 -6.83 16.16
CA GLY A 61 -5.01 -6.68 17.02
C GLY A 61 -5.54 -8.01 17.53
N LEU A 62 -5.70 -9.00 16.66
CA LEU A 62 -6.13 -10.35 17.00
C LEU A 62 -5.15 -11.04 17.98
N TYR A 63 -3.85 -10.88 17.75
CA TYR A 63 -2.82 -11.42 18.63
C TYR A 63 -2.88 -10.79 20.05
N ILE A 64 -3.16 -9.50 20.15
CA ILE A 64 -3.31 -8.82 21.44
C ILE A 64 -4.64 -9.21 22.10
N LEU A 65 -5.73 -9.34 21.33
CA LEU A 65 -7.03 -9.76 21.85
C LEU A 65 -6.96 -11.12 22.53
N GLU A 66 -6.25 -12.10 21.96
CA GLU A 66 -6.05 -13.41 22.62
C GLU A 66 -5.37 -13.27 24.00
N GLU A 67 -4.41 -12.35 24.14
CA GLU A 67 -3.79 -12.11 25.47
C GLU A 67 -4.72 -11.34 26.43
N LEU A 68 -5.72 -10.62 25.92
CA LEU A 68 -6.71 -9.92 26.74
C LEU A 68 -7.87 -10.81 27.18
N GLU A 69 -8.15 -11.91 26.45
CA GLU A 69 -9.19 -12.89 26.83
C GLU A 69 -8.96 -13.47 28.24
N ASP A 70 -7.70 -13.60 28.67
CA ASP A 70 -7.34 -14.08 30.02
C ASP A 70 -7.76 -13.11 31.14
N LEU A 71 -8.25 -11.92 30.83
CA LEU A 71 -8.61 -10.92 31.85
C LEU A 71 -10.08 -10.99 32.29
N ASP A 72 -10.88 -11.87 31.72
CA ASP A 72 -12.31 -12.05 32.01
C ASP A 72 -13.10 -10.72 31.93
N ILE A 73 -12.89 -10.00 30.83
CA ILE A 73 -13.59 -8.76 30.48
C ILE A 73 -14.04 -8.79 29.03
N ASP A 74 -15.17 -8.17 28.73
CA ASP A 74 -15.58 -7.96 27.37
C ASP A 74 -14.75 -6.83 26.74
N VAL A 75 -13.90 -7.17 25.77
CA VAL A 75 -13.03 -6.21 25.09
C VAL A 75 -13.11 -6.34 23.59
N GLY A 76 -13.19 -5.19 22.91
CA GLY A 76 -13.14 -5.08 21.47
C GLY A 76 -12.05 -4.10 21.04
N ILE A 77 -11.32 -4.43 19.99
CA ILE A 77 -10.32 -3.55 19.36
C ILE A 77 -10.73 -3.27 17.93
N TYR A 78 -10.70 -2.01 17.54
CA TYR A 78 -10.88 -1.56 16.18
C TYR A 78 -9.69 -0.70 15.76
N ARG A 79 -8.71 -1.30 15.10
CA ARG A 79 -7.43 -0.67 14.70
C ARG A 79 -6.66 -0.12 15.89
N ASP A 80 -6.74 1.19 16.12
CA ASP A 80 -6.07 1.96 17.19
C ASP A 80 -7.01 2.26 18.38
N ASP A 81 -8.31 2.08 18.20
CA ASP A 81 -9.31 2.30 19.26
C ASP A 81 -9.69 0.99 19.94
N GLY A 82 -9.88 1.01 21.25
CA GLY A 82 -10.36 -0.12 22.05
C GLY A 82 -11.48 0.27 22.99
N LEU A 83 -12.42 -0.65 23.20
CA LEU A 83 -13.48 -0.53 24.19
C LEU A 83 -13.50 -1.78 25.07
N ALA A 84 -13.55 -1.58 26.39
CA ALA A 84 -13.71 -2.66 27.35
C ALA A 84 -14.88 -2.37 28.27
N VAL A 85 -15.68 -3.41 28.53
CA VAL A 85 -16.81 -3.37 29.48
C VAL A 85 -16.52 -4.34 30.61
N CYS A 86 -16.71 -3.90 31.85
CA CYS A 86 -16.52 -4.74 33.03
C CYS A 86 -17.45 -4.28 34.17
N ASP A 87 -17.92 -5.24 34.92
CA ASP A 87 -18.71 -5.00 36.14
C ASP A 87 -17.80 -5.14 37.36
N LEU A 88 -16.94 -4.13 37.56
CA LEU A 88 -15.95 -4.11 38.65
C LEU A 88 -16.04 -2.80 39.43
N ASN A 89 -15.70 -2.87 40.71
CA ASN A 89 -15.53 -1.65 41.47
C ASN A 89 -14.30 -0.84 41.00
N PRO A 90 -14.18 0.45 41.34
CA PRO A 90 -13.10 1.31 40.84
C PRO A 90 -11.67 0.76 41.10
N GLN A 91 -11.45 0.06 42.22
CA GLN A 91 -10.16 -0.57 42.49
C GLN A 91 -9.90 -1.77 41.57
N GLY A 92 -10.94 -2.54 41.22
CA GLY A 92 -10.89 -3.63 40.25
C GLY A 92 -10.56 -3.10 38.88
N VAL A 93 -11.22 -2.03 38.43
CA VAL A 93 -10.98 -1.36 37.17
C VAL A 93 -9.52 -0.88 37.05
N GLU A 94 -8.97 -0.27 38.12
CA GLU A 94 -7.56 0.16 38.09
C GLU A 94 -6.57 -1.02 38.03
N ARG A 95 -6.92 -2.17 38.61
CA ARG A 95 -6.11 -3.40 38.50
C ARG A 95 -6.13 -3.92 37.05
N ILE A 96 -7.30 -3.98 36.41
CA ILE A 96 -7.44 -4.39 35.02
C ILE A 96 -6.70 -3.43 34.07
N LYS A 97 -6.86 -2.13 34.25
CA LYS A 97 -6.13 -1.10 33.55
C LYS A 97 -4.61 -1.31 33.54
N LYS A 98 -4.04 -1.61 34.71
CA LYS A 98 -2.62 -1.93 34.88
C LYS A 98 -2.24 -3.20 34.10
N LYS A 99 -3.07 -4.24 34.14
CA LYS A 99 -2.83 -5.49 33.40
C LYS A 99 -2.87 -5.26 31.88
N ILE A 100 -3.89 -4.56 31.39
CA ILE A 100 -4.00 -4.20 29.96
C ILE A 100 -2.76 -3.40 29.53
N SER A 101 -2.38 -2.37 30.30
CA SER A 101 -1.19 -1.56 29.99
C SER A 101 0.09 -2.40 29.99
N ALA A 102 0.21 -3.41 30.86
CA ALA A 102 1.35 -4.31 30.89
C ALA A 102 1.42 -5.21 29.64
N ILE A 103 0.27 -5.72 29.15
CA ILE A 103 0.17 -6.49 27.92
C ILE A 103 0.65 -5.65 26.73
N PHE A 104 0.15 -4.43 26.57
CA PHE A 104 0.58 -3.57 25.48
C PHE A 104 2.07 -3.22 25.56
N ARG A 105 2.60 -2.88 26.73
CA ARG A 105 4.04 -2.62 26.92
C ARG A 105 4.93 -3.81 26.58
N LYS A 106 4.48 -5.05 26.85
CA LYS A 106 5.18 -6.29 26.45
C LYS A 106 5.41 -6.34 24.93
N HIS A 107 4.56 -5.65 24.15
CA HIS A 107 4.63 -5.53 22.70
C HIS A 107 5.24 -4.21 22.22
N ALA A 108 5.84 -3.42 23.12
CA ALA A 108 6.37 -2.09 22.86
C ALA A 108 5.31 -1.12 22.28
N LEU A 109 4.06 -1.26 22.73
CA LEU A 109 2.96 -0.37 22.42
C LEU A 109 2.60 0.46 23.64
N GLU A 110 2.34 1.75 23.42
CA GLU A 110 1.83 2.66 24.44
C GLU A 110 0.35 2.91 24.18
N ILE A 111 -0.44 2.81 25.25
CA ILE A 111 -1.88 3.08 25.20
C ILE A 111 -2.28 4.06 26.30
N THR A 112 -3.28 4.86 26.00
CA THR A 112 -3.97 5.68 26.99
C THR A 112 -5.30 5.03 27.30
N ILE A 113 -5.59 4.77 28.58
CA ILE A 113 -6.84 4.16 29.02
C ILE A 113 -7.61 5.17 29.86
N GLU A 114 -8.76 5.57 29.39
CA GLU A 114 -9.75 6.28 30.17
C GLU A 114 -10.66 5.26 30.87
N ALA A 115 -10.70 5.29 32.18
CA ALA A 115 -11.43 4.31 32.97
C ALA A 115 -12.51 4.99 33.84
N ASN A 116 -13.41 4.20 34.41
CA ASN A 116 -14.53 4.65 35.27
C ASN A 116 -15.47 5.65 34.53
N LYS A 117 -15.57 5.51 33.23
CA LYS A 117 -16.49 6.31 32.42
C LYS A 117 -17.88 5.65 32.41
N LYS A 118 -18.91 6.41 32.68
CA LYS A 118 -20.29 6.00 32.53
C LYS A 118 -20.82 6.29 31.14
N ARG A 119 -20.30 7.34 30.51
CA ARG A 119 -20.59 7.70 29.12
C ARG A 119 -19.31 7.68 28.30
N VAL A 120 -19.35 6.98 27.20
CA VAL A 120 -18.22 6.83 26.25
C VAL A 120 -18.65 7.06 24.81
N GLU A 121 -17.72 7.55 24.02
CA GLU A 121 -17.85 7.69 22.57
C GLU A 121 -16.90 6.67 21.94
N PHE A 122 -17.47 5.76 21.16
CA PHE A 122 -16.68 4.73 20.49
C PHE A 122 -17.13 4.63 19.03
N LEU A 123 -16.20 4.90 18.13
CA LEU A 123 -16.44 4.97 16.69
C LEU A 123 -17.52 6.00 16.33
N ASP A 124 -18.68 5.56 15.89
CA ASP A 124 -19.81 6.40 15.51
C ASP A 124 -21.02 6.26 16.46
N ILE A 125 -20.79 5.77 17.67
CA ILE A 125 -21.82 5.58 18.69
C ILE A 125 -21.36 6.21 20.00
N TYR A 126 -22.27 6.89 20.70
CA TYR A 126 -22.12 7.12 22.14
C TYR A 126 -22.91 6.08 22.92
N MET A 127 -22.41 5.70 24.07
CA MET A 127 -23.07 4.81 25.03
C MET A 127 -23.09 5.48 26.40
N ASP A 128 -24.25 5.47 27.04
CA ASP A 128 -24.48 6.03 28.38
C ASP A 128 -25.07 4.95 29.27
N LEU A 129 -24.26 4.47 30.22
CA LEU A 129 -24.65 3.40 31.15
C LEU A 129 -25.57 3.88 32.26
N GLU A 130 -25.62 5.18 32.58
CA GLU A 130 -26.50 5.71 33.61
C GLU A 130 -27.93 5.88 33.10
N GLN A 131 -28.04 6.17 31.81
CA GLN A 131 -29.34 6.33 31.14
C GLN A 131 -29.77 5.05 30.40
N GLU A 132 -28.93 4.04 30.37
CA GLU A 132 -29.09 2.81 29.58
C GLU A 132 -29.41 3.09 28.10
N GLU A 133 -28.78 4.13 27.56
CA GLU A 133 -28.99 4.61 26.21
C GLU A 133 -27.72 4.53 25.36
N PHE A 134 -27.93 4.36 24.06
CA PHE A 134 -26.90 4.57 23.06
C PHE A 134 -27.47 5.30 21.86
N GLY A 135 -26.61 6.03 21.15
CA GLY A 135 -27.04 6.79 19.99
C GLY A 135 -25.88 7.13 19.05
N PRO A 136 -26.23 7.69 17.86
CA PRO A 136 -25.22 8.11 16.89
C PRO A 136 -24.33 9.20 17.44
N PHE A 137 -23.02 9.05 17.24
CA PHE A 137 -22.02 10.06 17.54
C PHE A 137 -21.38 10.57 16.25
N LEU A 138 -21.31 11.87 16.11
CA LEU A 138 -20.53 12.56 15.08
C LEU A 138 -19.49 13.43 15.76
N LYS A 139 -18.24 13.34 15.28
CA LYS A 139 -17.19 14.23 15.78
C LYS A 139 -17.56 15.69 15.55
N PRO A 140 -17.21 16.60 16.44
CA PRO A 140 -17.43 18.03 16.25
C PRO A 140 -16.92 18.49 14.87
N ASN A 141 -17.73 19.25 14.14
CA ASN A 141 -17.45 19.73 12.77
C ASN A 141 -17.38 18.67 11.68
N ASP A 142 -17.70 17.39 11.96
CA ASP A 142 -17.83 16.38 10.93
C ASP A 142 -19.22 16.44 10.29
N THR A 143 -19.24 16.44 8.96
CA THR A 143 -20.50 16.39 8.18
C THR A 143 -20.47 15.20 7.25
N PRO A 144 -21.46 14.30 7.33
CA PRO A 144 -21.52 13.16 6.44
C PRO A 144 -21.53 13.58 4.95
N ILE A 145 -20.80 12.85 4.11
CA ILE A 145 -20.73 13.06 2.66
C ILE A 145 -21.12 11.75 1.99
N TYR A 146 -22.11 11.81 1.09
CA TYR A 146 -22.60 10.65 0.37
C TYR A 146 -22.37 10.76 -1.13
N VAL A 147 -22.41 9.61 -1.82
CA VAL A 147 -22.32 9.56 -3.28
C VAL A 147 -23.54 10.25 -3.86
N ASP A 148 -23.30 11.19 -4.78
CA ASP A 148 -24.34 11.95 -5.47
C ASP A 148 -25.34 11.05 -6.23
N ALA A 149 -26.63 11.35 -6.14
CA ALA A 149 -27.70 10.60 -6.78
C ALA A 149 -27.61 10.59 -8.31
N GLY A 150 -26.97 11.60 -8.90
CA GLY A 150 -26.67 11.68 -10.34
C GLY A 150 -25.41 10.94 -10.76
N SER A 151 -24.65 10.33 -9.82
CA SER A 151 -23.40 9.64 -10.10
C SER A 151 -23.57 8.45 -11.05
N ASN A 152 -22.52 8.14 -11.82
CA ASN A 152 -22.52 7.05 -12.80
C ASN A 152 -22.34 5.68 -12.11
N HIS A 153 -23.30 5.33 -11.24
CA HIS A 153 -23.38 4.03 -10.57
C HIS A 153 -24.67 3.31 -10.96
N PRO A 154 -24.74 1.97 -10.84
CA PRO A 154 -25.96 1.21 -11.05
C PRO A 154 -27.10 1.76 -10.20
N HIS A 155 -28.29 1.87 -10.79
CA HIS A 155 -29.46 2.48 -10.15
C HIS A 155 -29.74 1.89 -8.75
N LYS A 156 -29.68 0.55 -8.62
CA LYS A 156 -29.85 -0.13 -7.32
C LYS A 156 -28.82 0.26 -6.26
N VAL A 157 -27.59 0.59 -6.67
CA VAL A 157 -26.57 1.06 -5.72
C VAL A 157 -26.95 2.42 -5.18
N ILE A 158 -27.34 3.35 -6.08
CA ILE A 158 -27.79 4.69 -5.69
C ILE A 158 -29.04 4.63 -4.79
N GLU A 159 -30.04 3.81 -5.15
CA GLU A 159 -31.26 3.62 -4.34
C GLU A 159 -31.00 3.02 -2.95
N ASN A 160 -30.00 2.15 -2.84
CA ASN A 160 -29.69 1.48 -1.58
C ASN A 160 -28.87 2.34 -0.62
N ILE A 161 -28.22 3.41 -1.09
CA ILE A 161 -27.43 4.30 -0.23
C ILE A 161 -28.30 4.90 0.88
N PRO A 162 -29.38 5.64 0.59
CA PRO A 162 -30.20 6.22 1.64
C PRO A 162 -30.91 5.18 2.52
N LYS A 163 -31.30 4.03 1.96
CA LYS A 163 -31.87 2.93 2.74
C LYS A 163 -30.87 2.34 3.72
N GLY A 164 -29.62 2.18 3.27
CA GLY A 164 -28.53 1.70 4.13
C GLY A 164 -28.22 2.67 5.27
N ILE A 165 -28.24 3.98 4.98
CA ILE A 165 -28.06 5.02 6.00
C ILE A 165 -29.22 5.02 7.00
N ASN A 166 -30.46 4.95 6.53
CA ASN A 166 -31.63 4.86 7.38
C ASN A 166 -31.54 3.66 8.35
N ARG A 167 -31.26 2.49 7.77
CA ARG A 167 -31.12 1.26 8.54
C ARG A 167 -30.00 1.38 9.57
N ARG A 168 -28.82 1.91 9.17
CA ARG A 168 -27.70 2.09 10.12
C ARG A 168 -28.10 3.04 11.24
N LEU A 169 -28.66 4.20 10.91
CA LEU A 169 -29.05 5.18 11.91
C LEU A 169 -30.12 4.62 12.88
N SER A 170 -31.11 3.87 12.38
CA SER A 170 -32.04 3.16 13.23
C SER A 170 -31.41 2.12 14.12
N THR A 171 -30.39 1.39 13.59
CA THR A 171 -29.64 0.37 14.33
C THR A 171 -28.86 0.95 15.51
N ILE A 172 -28.22 2.11 15.31
CA ILE A 172 -27.39 2.77 16.31
C ILE A 172 -28.15 3.79 17.18
N SER A 173 -29.47 3.79 17.13
CA SER A 173 -30.33 4.62 17.97
C SER A 173 -31.17 3.74 18.89
N ALA A 174 -30.99 3.86 20.20
CA ALA A 174 -31.70 3.06 21.19
C ALA A 174 -33.22 3.31 21.13
N THR A 175 -33.63 4.53 20.85
CA THR A 175 -35.05 4.96 20.81
C THR A 175 -35.31 5.81 19.58
N LYS A 176 -36.61 5.91 19.23
CA LYS A 176 -37.08 6.80 18.17
C LYS A 176 -36.69 8.26 18.43
N GLN A 177 -36.74 8.72 19.66
CA GLN A 177 -36.38 10.09 20.01
C GLN A 177 -34.92 10.39 19.73
N ILE A 178 -34.02 9.45 20.07
CA ILE A 178 -32.55 9.57 19.74
C ILE A 178 -32.34 9.60 18.25
N PHE A 179 -33.07 8.76 17.49
CA PHE A 179 -33.04 8.79 16.04
C PHE A 179 -33.53 10.15 15.51
N ASP A 180 -34.66 10.64 15.97
CA ASP A 180 -35.26 11.90 15.48
C ASP A 180 -34.33 13.10 15.79
N ASN A 181 -33.58 13.07 16.90
CA ASN A 181 -32.59 14.09 17.24
C ASN A 181 -31.38 14.07 16.30
N ALA A 182 -30.93 12.90 15.88
CA ALA A 182 -29.77 12.74 15.02
C ALA A 182 -30.10 12.88 13.52
N ALA A 183 -31.28 12.46 13.11
CA ALA A 183 -31.72 12.39 11.71
C ALA A 183 -31.53 13.68 10.89
N PRO A 184 -31.73 14.91 11.42
CA PRO A 184 -31.60 16.13 10.63
C PRO A 184 -30.20 16.30 9.95
N VAL A 185 -29.12 15.93 10.61
CA VAL A 185 -27.76 16.05 10.05
C VAL A 185 -27.58 15.10 8.88
N TYR A 186 -28.04 13.86 9.02
CA TYR A 186 -27.96 12.84 7.97
C TYR A 186 -28.91 13.14 6.82
N GLN A 187 -30.11 13.65 7.13
CA GLN A 187 -31.11 14.06 6.13
C GLN A 187 -30.58 15.20 5.27
N ALA A 188 -30.02 16.24 5.88
CA ALA A 188 -29.38 17.34 5.17
C ALA A 188 -28.20 16.89 4.28
N ALA A 189 -27.45 15.89 4.72
CA ALA A 189 -26.36 15.32 3.93
C ALA A 189 -26.87 14.52 2.71
N LEU A 190 -27.97 13.76 2.86
CA LEU A 190 -28.65 13.08 1.76
C LEU A 190 -29.23 14.06 0.74
N GLU A 191 -29.88 15.12 1.19
CA GLU A 191 -30.44 16.18 0.34
C GLU A 191 -29.37 16.92 -0.45
N ARG A 192 -28.22 17.27 0.18
CA ARG A 192 -27.08 17.86 -0.50
C ARG A 192 -26.50 16.94 -1.59
N SER A 193 -26.59 15.63 -1.39
CA SER A 193 -26.19 14.62 -2.37
C SER A 193 -27.29 14.28 -3.38
N GLY A 194 -28.39 15.03 -3.43
CA GLY A 194 -29.48 14.89 -4.40
C GLY A 194 -30.41 13.68 -4.17
N HIS A 195 -30.34 13.02 -3.02
CA HIS A 195 -31.25 11.91 -2.70
C HIS A 195 -32.59 12.43 -2.19
N LYS A 196 -33.69 11.92 -2.78
CA LYS A 196 -35.08 12.26 -2.41
C LYS A 196 -35.68 11.27 -1.40
N PHE A 197 -34.89 10.78 -0.49
CA PHE A 197 -35.32 9.82 0.53
C PHE A 197 -35.53 10.53 1.86
N LYS A 198 -36.61 10.19 2.57
CA LYS A 198 -36.86 10.71 3.92
C LYS A 198 -36.52 9.63 4.94
N LEU A 199 -35.64 9.98 5.89
CA LEU A 199 -35.27 9.10 6.97
C LEU A 199 -36.47 8.85 7.90
N SER A 200 -36.60 7.62 8.39
CA SER A 200 -37.63 7.21 9.34
C SER A 200 -37.11 6.08 10.23
N PHE A 201 -37.46 6.12 11.52
CA PHE A 201 -37.05 5.10 12.47
C PHE A 201 -37.65 3.73 12.15
N GLU A 202 -36.84 2.70 12.15
CA GLU A 202 -37.23 1.31 11.94
C GLU A 202 -36.99 0.49 13.22
N GLU A 203 -38.06 0.16 13.95
CA GLU A 203 -37.97 -0.49 15.29
C GLU A 203 -37.33 -1.88 15.30
N ASN A 204 -37.35 -2.62 14.19
CA ASN A 204 -37.00 -4.06 14.17
C ASN A 204 -35.69 -4.40 13.49
N VAL A 205 -34.77 -3.43 13.32
CA VAL A 205 -33.55 -3.64 12.51
C VAL A 205 -32.48 -4.47 13.22
N CYS A 206 -32.53 -4.58 14.54
CA CYS A 206 -31.40 -5.10 15.32
C CYS A 206 -31.65 -6.21 16.31
N ARG A 207 -32.82 -6.77 16.41
CA ARG A 207 -33.08 -7.88 17.34
C ARG A 207 -33.18 -9.26 16.68
N SER A 208 -32.66 -9.45 15.48
CA SER A 208 -32.38 -10.79 15.02
C SER A 208 -31.13 -11.26 15.72
N ASP A 209 -31.33 -12.01 16.78
CA ASP A 209 -30.31 -12.82 17.44
C ASP A 209 -29.28 -13.30 16.41
N THR A 210 -28.04 -12.89 16.58
CA THR A 210 -26.88 -13.58 16.04
C THR A 210 -26.69 -14.90 16.77
N THR A 211 -27.79 -15.59 17.12
CA THR A 211 -27.72 -17.01 17.41
C THR A 211 -27.29 -17.70 16.14
N ASN A 212 -26.02 -18.03 16.11
CA ASN A 212 -25.33 -18.94 15.23
C ASN A 212 -26.27 -19.93 14.49
N LYS A 213 -26.98 -19.48 13.49
CA LYS A 213 -27.30 -20.34 12.37
C LYS A 213 -25.98 -20.49 11.59
N GLN A 214 -25.11 -21.34 12.07
CA GLN A 214 -24.16 -22.05 11.23
C GLN A 214 -24.99 -22.85 10.21
N THR A 215 -25.66 -22.15 9.31
CA THR A 215 -26.02 -22.75 8.05
C THR A 215 -24.69 -23.06 7.40
N ASN A 216 -24.36 -24.33 7.28
CA ASN A 216 -23.37 -24.86 6.37
C ASN A 216 -23.63 -24.28 4.97
N LYS A 217 -23.27 -23.01 4.77
CA LYS A 217 -23.30 -22.36 3.47
C LYS A 217 -22.23 -23.07 2.66
N ARG A 218 -22.64 -24.16 1.96
CA ARG A 218 -21.82 -24.74 0.91
C ARG A 218 -21.24 -23.57 0.14
N LYS A 219 -19.91 -23.39 0.13
CA LYS A 219 -19.21 -22.36 -0.63
C LYS A 219 -19.62 -22.55 -2.10
N ARG A 220 -20.65 -21.81 -2.55
CA ARG A 220 -21.06 -21.85 -3.94
C ARG A 220 -19.93 -21.20 -4.72
N SER A 221 -19.31 -21.92 -5.61
CA SER A 221 -18.37 -21.37 -6.58
C SER A 221 -19.14 -20.43 -7.51
N ILE A 222 -19.12 -19.11 -7.20
CA ILE A 222 -19.81 -18.09 -7.99
C ILE A 222 -18.85 -17.51 -9.00
N ILE A 223 -19.24 -17.55 -10.27
CA ILE A 223 -18.53 -16.89 -11.36
C ILE A 223 -19.15 -15.52 -11.56
N TRP A 224 -18.34 -14.49 -11.40
CA TRP A 224 -18.80 -13.11 -11.55
C TRP A 224 -18.53 -12.58 -12.95
N PHE A 225 -19.57 -12.13 -13.64
CA PHE A 225 -19.46 -11.32 -14.85
C PHE A 225 -19.52 -9.85 -14.46
N ASN A 226 -18.42 -9.11 -14.66
CA ASN A 226 -18.26 -7.73 -14.20
C ASN A 226 -18.10 -6.74 -15.36
N PRO A 227 -19.18 -6.45 -16.14
CA PRO A 227 -19.12 -5.45 -17.18
C PRO A 227 -19.03 -4.02 -16.59
N PRO A 228 -18.44 -3.06 -17.33
CA PRO A 228 -18.48 -1.67 -16.92
C PRO A 228 -19.91 -1.14 -16.98
N TYR A 229 -20.30 -0.38 -15.95
CA TYR A 229 -21.58 0.30 -15.95
C TYR A 229 -21.49 1.66 -16.65
N SER A 230 -22.49 1.98 -17.45
CA SER A 230 -22.68 3.33 -17.98
C SER A 230 -24.16 3.66 -17.99
N ARG A 231 -24.52 4.79 -17.39
CA ARG A 231 -25.91 5.31 -17.40
C ARG A 231 -26.42 5.62 -18.82
N ALA A 232 -25.52 5.89 -19.78
CA ALA A 232 -25.89 6.13 -21.17
C ALA A 232 -26.29 4.84 -21.91
N VAL A 233 -25.96 3.65 -21.39
CA VAL A 233 -26.34 2.37 -21.99
C VAL A 233 -27.74 1.97 -21.50
N ARG A 234 -28.72 2.07 -22.38
CA ARG A 234 -30.13 1.73 -22.06
C ARG A 234 -30.37 0.23 -22.00
N THR A 235 -29.60 -0.58 -22.71
CA THR A 235 -29.74 -2.04 -22.74
C THR A 235 -29.38 -2.64 -21.39
N ASN A 236 -30.22 -3.52 -20.87
CA ASN A 236 -29.92 -4.28 -19.67
C ASN A 236 -28.92 -5.40 -20.02
N VAL A 237 -27.63 -5.03 -20.02
CA VAL A 237 -26.51 -5.91 -20.38
C VAL A 237 -26.54 -7.23 -19.61
N GLY A 238 -26.95 -7.19 -18.34
CA GLY A 238 -27.02 -8.39 -17.52
C GLY A 238 -28.11 -9.34 -17.93
N LYS A 239 -29.29 -8.80 -18.24
CA LYS A 239 -30.41 -9.63 -18.71
C LYS A 239 -30.09 -10.28 -20.06
N GLU A 240 -29.48 -9.54 -20.97
CA GLU A 240 -29.11 -10.06 -22.27
C GLU A 240 -27.97 -11.09 -22.15
N PHE A 241 -26.98 -10.84 -21.32
CA PHE A 241 -25.93 -11.81 -21.02
C PHE A 241 -26.50 -13.13 -20.47
N LEU A 242 -27.42 -13.08 -19.51
CA LEU A 242 -28.04 -14.29 -18.95
C LEU A 242 -28.88 -15.03 -20.02
N LYS A 243 -29.57 -14.33 -20.92
CA LYS A 243 -30.28 -14.96 -22.05
C LYS A 243 -29.29 -15.69 -23.00
N ILE A 244 -28.18 -15.04 -23.33
CA ILE A 244 -27.14 -15.66 -24.17
C ILE A 244 -26.58 -16.91 -23.48
N MET A 245 -26.32 -16.84 -22.19
CA MET A 245 -25.83 -17.96 -21.40
C MET A 245 -26.84 -19.14 -21.42
N ASP A 246 -28.12 -18.88 -21.16
CA ASP A 246 -29.17 -19.93 -21.19
C ASP A 246 -29.30 -20.55 -22.59
N LYS A 247 -29.15 -19.75 -23.65
CA LYS A 247 -29.20 -20.24 -25.04
C LYS A 247 -28.03 -21.17 -25.37
N HIS A 248 -26.82 -20.84 -24.92
CA HIS A 248 -25.62 -21.60 -25.28
C HIS A 248 -25.31 -22.76 -24.33
N PHE A 249 -25.82 -22.68 -23.09
CA PHE A 249 -25.64 -23.70 -22.07
C PHE A 249 -27.02 -24.17 -21.51
N PRO A 250 -27.90 -24.73 -22.35
CA PRO A 250 -29.22 -25.20 -21.90
C PRO A 250 -29.10 -26.40 -20.96
N PRO A 251 -30.16 -26.74 -20.20
CA PRO A 251 -30.23 -28.00 -19.46
C PRO A 251 -29.91 -29.20 -20.38
N GLY A 252 -28.98 -30.04 -19.98
CA GLY A 252 -28.45 -31.13 -20.84
C GLY A 252 -27.09 -30.87 -21.47
N ASN A 253 -26.67 -29.61 -21.56
CA ASN A 253 -25.26 -29.30 -21.92
C ASN A 253 -24.32 -29.62 -20.75
N PRO A 254 -23.21 -30.37 -20.96
CA PRO A 254 -22.26 -30.70 -19.90
C PRO A 254 -21.75 -29.47 -19.13
N LEU A 255 -21.59 -28.33 -19.80
CA LEU A 255 -21.14 -27.10 -19.19
C LEU A 255 -22.23 -26.34 -18.41
N ASN A 256 -23.50 -26.75 -18.48
CA ASN A 256 -24.57 -26.16 -17.67
C ASN A 256 -24.32 -26.31 -16.17
N GLN A 257 -23.58 -27.34 -15.75
CA GLN A 257 -23.17 -27.51 -14.35
C GLN A 257 -22.31 -26.33 -13.85
N ILE A 258 -21.60 -25.65 -14.75
CA ILE A 258 -20.72 -24.51 -14.45
C ILE A 258 -21.41 -23.20 -14.80
N PHE A 259 -21.98 -23.10 -16.02
CA PHE A 259 -22.60 -21.89 -16.56
C PHE A 259 -24.13 -21.95 -16.45
N ASN A 260 -24.66 -21.61 -15.29
CA ASN A 260 -26.08 -21.51 -15.02
C ASN A 260 -26.39 -20.33 -14.11
N ARG A 261 -27.66 -19.91 -14.03
CA ARG A 261 -28.10 -18.75 -13.23
C ARG A 261 -27.83 -18.85 -11.72
N SER A 262 -27.62 -20.05 -11.20
CA SER A 262 -27.31 -20.25 -9.78
C SER A 262 -25.84 -19.93 -9.47
N LYS A 263 -24.94 -20.26 -10.41
CA LYS A 263 -23.49 -20.08 -10.27
C LYS A 263 -22.97 -18.80 -10.92
N VAL A 264 -23.52 -18.38 -12.06
CA VAL A 264 -23.13 -17.15 -12.73
C VAL A 264 -23.92 -15.99 -12.21
N LYS A 265 -23.27 -15.00 -11.68
CA LYS A 265 -23.84 -13.75 -11.16
C LYS A 265 -23.25 -12.57 -11.88
N MET A 266 -24.06 -11.52 -11.99
CA MET A 266 -23.59 -10.27 -12.58
C MET A 266 -23.38 -9.22 -11.49
N SER A 267 -22.25 -8.52 -11.60
CA SER A 267 -21.96 -7.32 -10.83
C SER A 267 -21.35 -6.28 -11.77
N TYR A 268 -21.82 -5.06 -11.71
CA TYR A 268 -21.22 -3.98 -12.48
C TYR A 268 -19.96 -3.45 -11.79
N ARG A 269 -18.96 -3.11 -12.58
CA ARG A 269 -17.82 -2.31 -12.11
C ARG A 269 -17.99 -0.85 -12.54
N CYS A 270 -17.42 0.07 -11.79
CA CYS A 270 -17.35 1.46 -12.18
C CYS A 270 -16.59 1.62 -13.49
N THR A 271 -17.00 2.56 -14.34
CA THR A 271 -16.21 2.97 -15.51
C THR A 271 -14.88 3.53 -15.04
N PRO A 272 -13.80 3.35 -15.83
CA PRO A 272 -12.52 3.91 -15.49
C PRO A 272 -12.63 5.44 -15.33
N ASN A 273 -12.17 5.94 -14.21
CA ASN A 273 -12.07 7.38 -13.99
C ASN A 273 -11.01 8.01 -14.92
N LEU A 274 -10.98 9.33 -14.98
CA LEU A 274 -10.04 10.06 -15.86
C LEU A 274 -8.58 9.66 -15.60
N SER A 275 -8.21 9.48 -14.34
CA SER A 275 -6.88 9.02 -13.94
C SER A 275 -6.52 7.65 -14.54
N ARG A 276 -7.47 6.70 -14.55
CA ARG A 276 -7.27 5.39 -15.20
C ARG A 276 -7.18 5.48 -16.70
N LYS A 277 -8.01 6.33 -17.33
CA LYS A 277 -7.98 6.56 -18.78
C LYS A 277 -6.64 7.15 -19.20
N ILE A 278 -6.13 8.16 -18.49
CA ILE A 278 -4.82 8.75 -18.74
C ILE A 278 -3.71 7.71 -18.54
N SER A 279 -3.77 6.92 -17.48
CA SER A 279 -2.77 5.87 -17.22
C SER A 279 -2.78 4.79 -18.32
N ALA A 280 -3.97 4.37 -18.78
CA ALA A 280 -4.10 3.39 -19.87
C ALA A 280 -3.59 3.96 -21.22
N HIS A 281 -3.89 5.22 -21.51
CA HIS A 281 -3.37 5.93 -22.68
C HIS A 281 -1.84 6.00 -22.65
N ASN A 282 -1.29 6.45 -21.54
CA ASN A 282 0.15 6.53 -21.35
C ASN A 282 0.82 5.15 -21.48
N THR A 283 0.20 4.12 -20.92
CA THR A 283 0.69 2.72 -21.04
C THR A 283 0.67 2.25 -22.47
N LYS A 284 -0.39 2.60 -23.25
CA LYS A 284 -0.49 2.26 -24.68
C LYS A 284 0.63 2.91 -25.49
N ILE A 285 0.87 4.21 -25.30
CA ILE A 285 1.96 4.94 -25.97
C ILE A 285 3.31 4.28 -25.69
N LEU A 286 3.54 3.94 -24.43
CA LEU A 286 4.80 3.36 -23.99
C LEU A 286 5.01 1.91 -24.43
N ARG A 287 3.93 1.15 -24.64
CA ARG A 287 3.99 -0.18 -25.26
C ARG A 287 4.17 -0.11 -26.77
N GLN A 288 3.66 0.93 -27.41
CA GLN A 288 3.82 1.15 -28.85
C GLN A 288 5.19 1.72 -29.21
N ASN A 289 5.92 2.27 -28.24
CA ASN A 289 7.32 2.63 -28.33
C ASN A 289 8.15 1.75 -27.34
N PRO A 290 8.20 0.43 -27.52
CA PRO A 290 9.29 -0.34 -26.94
C PRO A 290 10.51 0.13 -27.71
N ASP A 291 11.39 0.90 -27.07
CA ASP A 291 12.64 1.42 -27.56
C ASP A 291 12.82 1.22 -29.08
N GLY A 292 12.93 2.27 -29.90
CA GLY A 292 13.01 2.18 -31.35
C GLY A 292 14.21 1.38 -31.89
N GLU A 293 14.36 0.17 -31.43
CA GLU A 293 15.18 -0.89 -31.98
C GLU A 293 14.28 -1.80 -32.79
N GLN A 294 14.06 -1.39 -34.03
CA GLN A 294 13.86 -2.37 -35.11
C GLN A 294 15.04 -3.34 -35.01
N GLY A 295 14.72 -4.60 -34.73
CA GLY A 295 15.71 -5.65 -34.59
C GLY A 295 16.58 -5.76 -35.87
N THR A 296 17.83 -5.49 -35.70
CA THR A 296 18.85 -6.21 -36.44
C THR A 296 19.18 -7.46 -35.60
N ASP A 297 19.04 -8.61 -36.23
CA ASP A 297 19.31 -9.95 -35.62
C ASP A 297 20.76 -10.20 -35.23
N THR A 298 21.54 -9.16 -34.98
CA THR A 298 22.89 -9.27 -34.43
C THR A 298 22.84 -9.03 -32.91
N PRO A 299 23.36 -9.95 -32.10
CA PRO A 299 23.42 -9.74 -30.67
C PRO A 299 24.17 -8.42 -30.39
N PRO A 300 23.66 -7.55 -29.51
CA PRO A 300 24.24 -6.24 -29.25
C PRO A 300 25.70 -6.42 -28.84
N LYS A 301 26.63 -5.75 -29.53
CA LYS A 301 28.05 -5.77 -29.16
C LYS A 301 28.20 -5.36 -27.70
N GLU A 302 28.69 -6.24 -26.86
CA GLU A 302 28.88 -5.94 -25.42
C GLU A 302 30.06 -5.00 -25.17
N CYS A 303 31.02 -4.96 -26.09
CA CYS A 303 32.22 -4.13 -26.00
C CYS A 303 32.72 -3.69 -27.39
N ASN A 304 33.24 -2.46 -27.49
CA ASN A 304 33.92 -1.92 -28.67
C ASN A 304 35.27 -1.31 -28.35
N CYS A 305 35.97 -1.80 -27.34
CA CYS A 305 37.32 -1.41 -27.03
C CYS A 305 38.29 -1.96 -28.10
N ARG A 306 39.29 -1.15 -28.50
CA ARG A 306 40.31 -1.61 -29.47
C ARG A 306 41.12 -2.79 -28.93
N LYS A 307 41.52 -2.71 -27.66
CA LYS A 307 42.13 -3.80 -26.91
C LYS A 307 41.12 -4.26 -25.86
N LYS A 308 40.76 -5.53 -25.88
CA LYS A 308 39.76 -6.09 -24.97
C LYS A 308 40.24 -6.14 -23.51
N GLU A 309 41.56 -6.28 -23.35
CA GLU A 309 42.23 -6.31 -22.03
C GLU A 309 42.19 -4.95 -21.31
N GLU A 310 42.09 -3.85 -22.07
CA GLU A 310 41.96 -2.50 -21.53
C GLU A 310 40.46 -2.12 -21.20
N CYS A 311 39.53 -3.05 -21.36
CA CYS A 311 38.13 -2.78 -21.04
C CYS A 311 37.95 -2.65 -19.53
N PRO A 312 37.37 -1.53 -19.03
CA PRO A 312 37.27 -1.30 -17.60
C PRO A 312 36.28 -2.26 -16.87
N VAL A 313 35.49 -3.06 -17.61
CA VAL A 313 34.45 -3.96 -17.06
C VAL A 313 34.37 -5.25 -17.89
N ASP A 314 35.44 -6.00 -18.02
CA ASP A 314 35.50 -7.35 -18.59
C ASP A 314 34.70 -7.52 -19.89
N ASN A 315 34.95 -6.66 -20.89
CA ASN A 315 34.28 -6.65 -22.18
C ASN A 315 32.78 -6.35 -22.17
N LYS A 316 32.25 -5.71 -21.12
CA LYS A 316 30.81 -5.37 -20.96
C LYS A 316 30.54 -3.86 -20.96
N CYS A 317 31.47 -3.05 -21.50
CA CYS A 317 31.42 -1.59 -21.37
C CYS A 317 30.27 -0.91 -22.14
N LEU A 318 29.66 -1.56 -23.13
CA LEU A 318 28.51 -1.03 -23.86
C LEU A 318 27.16 -1.38 -23.21
N GLN A 319 27.16 -2.16 -22.13
CA GLN A 319 25.92 -2.48 -21.42
C GLN A 319 25.27 -1.22 -20.88
N GLN A 320 23.93 -1.15 -21.04
CA GLN A 320 23.09 -0.05 -20.59
C GLN A 320 22.24 -0.47 -19.38
N GLY A 321 21.72 0.51 -18.64
CA GLY A 321 20.88 0.26 -17.48
C GLY A 321 21.63 -0.52 -16.38
N VAL A 322 22.85 -0.11 -16.04
CA VAL A 322 23.70 -0.83 -15.11
C VAL A 322 23.92 -0.08 -13.81
N ILE A 323 24.02 -0.86 -12.73
CA ILE A 323 24.61 -0.43 -11.46
C ILE A 323 26.05 -0.92 -11.45
N TYR A 324 26.99 -0.04 -11.17
CA TYR A 324 28.42 -0.32 -11.15
C TYR A 324 29.03 0.06 -9.81
N GLN A 325 30.10 -0.64 -9.47
CA GLN A 325 30.97 -0.35 -8.35
C GLN A 325 32.30 0.20 -8.87
N ALA A 326 32.75 1.29 -8.27
CA ALA A 326 34.12 1.75 -8.40
C ALA A 326 34.83 1.45 -7.09
N THR A 327 35.90 0.67 -7.16
CA THR A 327 36.76 0.34 -6.02
C THR A 327 38.04 1.16 -6.11
N VAL A 328 38.24 2.05 -5.16
CA VAL A 328 39.42 2.93 -5.08
C VAL A 328 40.41 2.32 -4.10
N LYS A 329 41.51 1.83 -4.61
CA LYS A 329 42.64 1.35 -3.79
C LYS A 329 43.62 2.50 -3.60
N ARG A 330 43.89 2.83 -2.36
CA ARG A 330 44.83 3.89 -1.98
C ARG A 330 46.24 3.33 -1.75
N GLY A 331 47.23 4.17 -1.93
CA GLY A 331 48.64 3.80 -1.67
C GLY A 331 48.93 3.40 -0.23
N ASP A 332 48.06 3.74 0.73
CA ASP A 332 48.13 3.34 2.15
C ASP A 332 47.43 1.99 2.44
N ASN A 333 47.18 1.18 1.43
CA ASN A 333 46.45 -0.10 1.49
C ASN A 333 44.99 -0.04 1.91
N LYS A 334 44.37 1.15 1.99
CA LYS A 334 42.91 1.30 2.21
C LYS A 334 42.15 1.15 0.91
N THR A 335 40.98 0.58 1.01
CA THR A 335 40.08 0.37 -0.13
C THR A 335 38.72 0.97 0.17
N ASP A 336 38.28 1.87 -0.71
CA ASP A 336 36.98 2.51 -0.59
C ASP A 336 36.13 2.22 -1.82
N ASN A 337 34.82 2.09 -1.63
CA ASN A 337 33.90 1.64 -2.64
C ASN A 337 32.83 2.70 -2.92
N TYR A 338 32.50 2.86 -4.19
CA TYR A 338 31.42 3.72 -4.64
C TYR A 338 30.42 2.95 -5.51
N ILE A 339 29.16 3.06 -5.24
CA ILE A 339 28.07 2.55 -6.07
C ILE A 339 27.49 3.70 -6.89
N GLY A 340 27.33 3.48 -8.20
CA GLY A 340 26.67 4.42 -9.08
C GLY A 340 25.82 3.72 -10.14
N LEU A 341 25.00 4.49 -10.84
CA LEU A 341 24.16 3.99 -11.92
C LEU A 341 24.38 4.75 -13.22
N THR A 342 24.00 4.09 -14.32
CA THR A 342 23.82 4.76 -15.62
C THR A 342 22.68 4.12 -16.40
N ALA A 343 21.86 4.94 -17.03
CA ALA A 343 20.83 4.49 -17.98
C ALA A 343 21.41 4.28 -19.38
N THR A 344 22.45 5.03 -19.73
CA THR A 344 23.23 4.91 -20.99
C THR A 344 24.32 3.84 -20.85
N SER A 345 25.22 3.74 -21.84
CA SER A 345 26.29 2.77 -21.77
C SER A 345 27.24 3.03 -20.59
N PHE A 346 27.79 1.96 -19.99
CA PHE A 346 28.81 2.12 -18.95
C PHE A 346 30.02 2.89 -19.48
N LYS A 347 30.41 2.67 -20.75
CA LYS A 347 31.56 3.34 -21.38
C LYS A 347 31.43 4.86 -21.35
N ASP A 348 30.22 5.39 -21.64
CA ASP A 348 29.98 6.83 -21.60
C ASP A 348 30.07 7.37 -20.16
N ARG A 349 29.50 6.62 -19.22
CA ARG A 349 29.58 7.00 -17.80
C ARG A 349 31.01 6.99 -17.27
N TRP A 350 31.78 5.98 -17.64
CA TRP A 350 33.19 5.87 -17.28
C TRP A 350 34.02 7.02 -17.85
N ARG A 351 33.81 7.40 -19.13
CA ARG A 351 34.47 8.57 -19.74
C ARG A 351 34.12 9.86 -18.99
N ASN A 352 32.86 10.03 -18.60
CA ASN A 352 32.40 11.18 -17.82
C ASN A 352 33.11 11.23 -16.45
N HIS A 353 33.30 10.10 -15.79
CA HIS A 353 34.09 10.04 -14.56
C HIS A 353 35.52 10.42 -14.79
N LYS A 354 36.19 9.84 -15.79
CA LYS A 354 37.60 10.20 -16.14
C LYS A 354 37.76 11.70 -16.43
N SER A 355 36.81 12.29 -17.13
CA SER A 355 36.79 13.74 -17.38
C SER A 355 36.61 14.52 -16.07
N SER A 356 35.68 14.12 -15.21
CA SER A 356 35.43 14.82 -13.94
C SER A 356 36.60 14.73 -12.93
N PHE A 357 37.43 13.68 -13.01
CA PHE A 357 38.62 13.58 -12.18
C PHE A 357 39.73 14.58 -12.58
N LYS A 358 39.76 14.95 -13.87
CA LYS A 358 40.72 15.92 -14.42
C LYS A 358 40.22 17.36 -14.30
N THR A 359 38.95 17.61 -14.59
CA THR A 359 38.35 18.93 -14.61
C THR A 359 37.40 19.11 -13.42
N ARG A 360 37.81 19.89 -12.44
CA ARG A 360 37.01 20.12 -11.22
C ARG A 360 35.81 21.03 -11.51
N ASN A 361 34.61 20.47 -11.45
CA ASN A 361 33.37 21.22 -11.52
C ASN A 361 32.45 20.85 -10.34
N PRO A 362 32.44 21.66 -9.26
CA PRO A 362 31.64 21.35 -8.06
C PRO A 362 30.16 21.22 -8.30
N LYS A 363 29.58 21.95 -9.29
CA LYS A 363 28.14 21.97 -9.58
C LYS A 363 27.64 20.65 -10.18
N ASN A 364 28.49 19.90 -10.90
CA ASN A 364 28.13 18.67 -11.60
C ASN A 364 28.97 17.47 -11.15
N SER A 365 29.53 17.51 -9.96
CA SER A 365 30.40 16.46 -9.44
C SER A 365 29.63 15.35 -8.74
N THR A 366 30.12 14.11 -8.88
CA THR A 366 29.68 12.98 -8.04
C THR A 366 30.50 12.91 -6.76
N LYS A 367 30.01 12.15 -5.77
CA LYS A 367 30.79 11.90 -4.55
C LYS A 367 32.13 11.22 -4.86
N LEU A 368 32.14 10.29 -5.81
CA LEU A 368 33.39 9.69 -6.29
C LEU A 368 34.36 10.74 -6.82
N SER A 369 33.87 11.72 -7.63
CA SER A 369 34.74 12.78 -8.16
C SER A 369 35.33 13.65 -7.05
N LYS A 370 34.52 14.02 -6.06
CA LYS A 370 35.00 14.81 -4.91
C LYS A 370 36.03 14.06 -4.11
N TYR A 371 35.78 12.78 -3.84
CA TYR A 371 36.71 11.90 -3.13
C TYR A 371 38.04 11.78 -3.86
N ILE A 372 38.04 11.62 -5.18
CA ILE A 372 39.26 11.57 -5.98
C ILE A 372 40.01 12.91 -5.92
N TRP A 373 39.32 14.06 -5.92
CA TRP A 373 40.00 15.35 -5.78
C TRP A 373 40.64 15.52 -4.40
N GLU A 374 40.01 15.04 -3.34
CA GLU A 374 40.58 15.03 -1.99
C GLU A 374 41.87 14.21 -1.93
N LEU A 375 41.92 13.03 -2.57
CA LEU A 375 43.14 12.21 -2.67
C LEU A 375 44.24 12.92 -3.46
N GLN A 376 43.85 13.61 -4.55
CA GLN A 376 44.84 14.39 -5.35
C GLN A 376 45.38 15.58 -4.56
N ASP A 377 44.58 16.26 -3.79
CA ASP A 377 44.99 17.41 -2.93
C ASP A 377 45.94 16.95 -1.80
N GLN A 378 45.72 15.72 -1.33
CA GLN A 378 46.62 15.09 -0.32
C GLN A 378 47.84 14.38 -0.92
N ASN A 379 48.02 14.44 -2.24
CA ASN A 379 49.10 13.71 -2.97
C ASN A 379 49.10 12.18 -2.71
N ILE A 380 47.93 11.59 -2.44
CA ILE A 380 47.82 10.14 -2.23
C ILE A 380 47.63 9.47 -3.58
N GLN A 381 48.49 8.50 -3.88
CA GLN A 381 48.35 7.66 -5.07
C GLN A 381 47.15 6.75 -4.94
N TYR A 382 46.41 6.53 -6.05
CA TYR A 382 45.24 5.67 -6.08
C TYR A 382 45.08 4.94 -7.41
N GLU A 383 44.44 3.77 -7.35
CA GLU A 383 44.02 2.99 -8.51
C GLU A 383 42.52 2.75 -8.43
N ILE A 384 41.80 2.79 -9.57
CA ILE A 384 40.36 2.59 -9.63
C ILE A 384 40.01 1.36 -10.45
N GLY A 385 39.48 0.34 -9.79
CA GLY A 385 38.87 -0.82 -10.43
C GLY A 385 37.37 -0.61 -10.64
N TRP A 386 36.80 -1.17 -11.71
CA TRP A 386 35.37 -1.03 -12.05
C TRP A 386 34.75 -2.39 -12.23
N LYS A 387 33.51 -2.55 -11.73
CA LYS A 387 32.73 -3.78 -11.86
C LYS A 387 31.25 -3.44 -12.08
N ILE A 388 30.60 -4.12 -13.03
CA ILE A 388 29.15 -4.10 -13.15
C ILE A 388 28.56 -5.05 -12.11
N VAL A 389 27.75 -4.51 -11.19
CA VAL A 389 27.17 -5.27 -10.07
C VAL A 389 25.80 -5.82 -10.44
N SER A 390 24.99 -5.03 -11.17
CA SER A 390 23.64 -5.43 -11.53
C SER A 390 23.14 -4.67 -12.77
N ARG A 391 22.09 -5.19 -13.38
CA ARG A 391 21.36 -4.51 -14.47
C ARG A 391 19.90 -4.29 -14.04
N ALA A 392 19.34 -3.17 -14.42
CA ALA A 392 17.91 -2.88 -14.22
C ALA A 392 17.39 -1.93 -15.28
N LYS A 393 16.13 -2.05 -15.61
CA LYS A 393 15.48 -1.09 -16.51
C LYS A 393 15.33 0.26 -15.80
N PRO A 394 15.53 1.38 -16.50
CA PRO A 394 15.19 2.71 -16.01
C PRO A 394 13.68 2.81 -15.72
N PHE A 395 13.20 4.01 -15.48
CA PHE A 395 11.81 4.28 -15.09
C PHE A 395 10.77 3.46 -15.87
N ASN A 396 9.95 2.70 -15.14
CA ASN A 396 8.78 2.02 -15.68
C ASN A 396 7.53 2.90 -15.46
N PRO A 397 6.88 3.35 -16.52
CA PRO A 397 5.73 4.25 -16.42
C PRO A 397 4.44 3.57 -15.94
N VAL A 398 4.34 2.25 -16.05
CA VAL A 398 3.18 1.47 -15.57
C VAL A 398 3.20 1.41 -14.04
N THR A 399 4.33 1.01 -13.47
CA THR A 399 4.52 0.93 -12.02
C THR A 399 4.90 2.28 -11.40
N LYS A 400 5.21 3.29 -12.22
CA LYS A 400 5.73 4.60 -11.82
C LYS A 400 7.03 4.53 -10.98
N THR A 401 7.73 3.43 -11.05
CA THR A 401 8.98 3.18 -10.34
C THR A 401 10.15 3.12 -11.30
N CYS A 402 11.33 3.46 -10.82
CA CYS A 402 12.57 3.29 -11.53
C CYS A 402 13.38 2.17 -10.89
N ASN A 403 13.36 0.98 -11.50
CA ASN A 403 14.10 -0.16 -10.96
C ASN A 403 15.61 0.09 -10.91
N LEU A 404 16.14 0.90 -11.81
CA LEU A 404 17.54 1.28 -11.82
C LEU A 404 17.90 2.11 -10.58
N CYS A 405 17.14 3.17 -10.29
CA CYS A 405 17.33 3.97 -9.07
C CYS A 405 17.07 3.16 -7.79
N THR A 406 16.05 2.29 -7.81
CA THR A 406 15.73 1.45 -6.65
C THR A 406 16.88 0.48 -6.33
N ARG A 407 17.48 -0.14 -7.35
CA ARG A 407 18.62 -1.05 -7.14
C ARG A 407 19.88 -0.33 -6.67
N GLU A 408 20.19 0.84 -7.19
CA GLU A 408 21.31 1.64 -6.66
C GLU A 408 21.11 1.91 -5.16
N LYS A 409 19.94 2.43 -4.79
CA LYS A 409 19.59 2.71 -3.39
C LYS A 409 19.65 1.45 -2.52
N PHE A 410 19.22 0.31 -3.06
CA PHE A 410 19.34 -0.96 -2.36
C PHE A 410 20.80 -1.28 -2.01
N PHE A 411 21.74 -1.16 -2.96
CA PHE A 411 23.16 -1.42 -2.66
C PHE A 411 23.71 -0.43 -1.64
N ILE A 412 23.38 0.85 -1.73
CA ILE A 412 23.85 1.88 -0.80
C ILE A 412 23.34 1.63 0.63
N ILE A 413 22.08 1.16 0.78
CA ILE A 413 21.46 0.98 2.09
C ILE A 413 21.80 -0.37 2.72
N PHE A 414 21.68 -1.44 1.93
CA PHE A 414 21.73 -2.81 2.47
C PHE A 414 23.11 -3.47 2.35
N LYS A 415 24.04 -2.85 1.58
CA LYS A 415 25.40 -3.31 1.41
C LYS A 415 26.40 -2.16 1.59
N PRO A 416 26.44 -1.55 2.78
CA PRO A 416 27.26 -0.36 3.03
C PRO A 416 28.74 -0.59 2.79
N GLU A 417 29.23 -1.82 2.91
CA GLU A 417 30.60 -2.21 2.58
C GLU A 417 30.94 -2.01 1.09
N MET A 418 29.93 -2.03 0.21
CA MET A 418 30.10 -1.77 -1.23
C MET A 418 29.95 -0.28 -1.59
N ALA A 419 29.60 0.59 -0.64
CA ALA A 419 29.21 1.97 -0.87
C ALA A 419 29.81 2.93 0.17
N THR A 420 31.07 2.72 0.57
CA THR A 420 31.74 3.50 1.64
C THR A 420 31.90 4.99 1.31
N ILE A 421 31.99 5.34 0.02
CA ILE A 421 32.10 6.73 -0.47
C ILE A 421 30.72 7.38 -0.62
N ASN A 422 29.64 6.60 -0.77
CA ASN A 422 28.30 7.13 -0.95
C ASN A 422 27.76 7.76 0.34
N GLU A 423 27.03 8.85 0.20
CA GLU A 423 26.36 9.51 1.32
C GLU A 423 24.85 9.28 1.29
N ARG A 424 24.20 9.44 2.44
CA ARG A 424 22.74 9.32 2.57
C ARG A 424 21.97 10.29 1.66
N ASN A 425 22.54 11.45 1.34
CA ASN A 425 21.92 12.46 0.45
C ASN A 425 21.69 11.92 -0.97
N GLU A 426 22.48 10.95 -1.44
CA GLU A 426 22.30 10.33 -2.76
C GLU A 426 21.02 9.47 -2.81
N ILE A 427 20.53 9.00 -1.66
CA ILE A 427 19.30 8.25 -1.55
C ILE A 427 18.09 9.18 -1.74
N ALA A 428 18.19 10.43 -1.31
CA ALA A 428 17.13 11.43 -1.36
C ALA A 428 16.86 12.00 -2.76
N GLY A 429 17.84 11.88 -3.68
CA GLY A 429 17.76 12.48 -5.00
C GLY A 429 16.53 12.04 -5.83
N PRO A 430 15.88 12.97 -6.56
CA PRO A 430 14.76 12.63 -7.45
C PRO A 430 15.27 11.78 -8.62
N CYS A 431 14.39 10.89 -9.12
CA CYS A 431 14.71 10.06 -10.28
C CYS A 431 14.80 10.91 -11.56
N LEU A 432 15.99 11.03 -12.14
CA LEU A 432 16.26 11.74 -13.39
C LEU A 432 15.84 10.95 -14.66
N HIS A 433 15.49 9.66 -14.52
CA HIS A 433 15.08 8.81 -15.64
C HIS A 433 13.61 8.96 -15.99
N LYS A 434 12.83 9.70 -15.21
CA LYS A 434 11.41 9.96 -15.47
C LYS A 434 11.27 10.94 -16.63
N LYS A 435 11.08 10.42 -17.84
CA LYS A 435 10.80 11.24 -19.03
C LYS A 435 9.36 11.77 -18.99
N THR A 436 9.18 13.07 -19.17
CA THR A 436 7.92 13.81 -18.97
C THR A 436 7.03 13.89 -20.23
N LYS A 437 7.12 12.95 -21.17
CA LYS A 437 6.24 12.89 -22.36
C LYS A 437 4.83 12.37 -22.07
N LEU A 438 4.52 12.02 -20.83
CA LEU A 438 3.23 11.49 -20.43
C LEU A 438 2.29 12.61 -19.98
N LEU A 439 0.98 12.42 -20.23
CA LEU A 439 -0.05 13.33 -19.75
C LEU A 439 0.06 13.47 -18.22
N ARG A 440 0.03 14.71 -17.74
CA ARG A 440 -0.02 14.97 -16.30
C ARG A 440 -1.44 14.70 -15.79
N LYS A 441 -1.53 14.11 -14.61
CA LYS A 441 -2.78 14.12 -13.87
C LYS A 441 -2.98 15.53 -13.33
N SER A 442 -4.08 16.17 -13.67
CA SER A 442 -4.55 17.36 -13.00
C SER A 442 -5.02 17.00 -11.59
#